data_e73b48c53dad578021038e082cf6e4e3
#
_entry.id   e73b48c53dad578021038e082cf6e4e3
#
_cell.length_a   1.000
_cell.length_b   1.000
_cell.length_c   1.000
_cell.angle_alpha   90.00
_cell.angle_beta   90.00
_cell.angle_gamma   90.00
#
_symmetry.space_group_name_H-M   'P 1'
#
loop_
_entity.id
_entity.type
_entity.pdbx_description
1 polymer ?
#
loop_
_entity_poly.entity_id
_entity_poly.type
_entity_poly.pdbx_seq_one_letter_code
_entity_poly.pdbx_strand_id
1 'polypeptide(L)'
;VVSDFISEPGWTKPLGHLAKRHEVVAVRLYDPLERALPDLCMVVIEDSETGEQMFVDTHDRGFRKRFAAAAARREALVRDAFATAGVDALELATDEDLAGAILRFADLRKRRTQLAAGGGLPKHLEAGRVVPVA
;
A
#
# COMPACT_ATOMS: atom_id res chain seq x y z
N VAL A 1 1.65 10.75 7.53
CA VAL A 1 2.11 11.25 6.21
C VAL A 1 1.18 10.67 5.16
N VAL A 2 0.63 11.52 4.28
CA VAL A 2 -0.26 11.11 3.18
C VAL A 2 0.42 11.51 1.87
N SER A 3 0.61 10.56 0.95
CA SER A 3 1.25 10.77 -0.36
C SER A 3 0.99 9.56 -1.27
N ASP A 4 1.29 9.70 -2.56
CA ASP A 4 1.39 8.58 -3.52
C ASP A 4 2.73 7.82 -3.41
N PHE A 5 3.76 8.46 -2.83
CA PHE A 5 5.12 7.94 -2.68
C PHE A 5 5.78 7.56 -4.02
N ILE A 6 5.42 8.23 -5.10
CA ILE A 6 5.99 7.99 -6.45
C ILE A 6 7.37 8.64 -6.59
N SER A 7 7.67 9.69 -5.81
CA SER A 7 8.95 10.39 -5.85
C SER A 7 10.14 9.50 -5.50
N GLU A 8 11.33 9.92 -5.86
CA GLU A 8 12.57 9.19 -5.57
C GLU A 8 12.73 8.84 -4.07
N PRO A 9 13.29 7.67 -3.73
CA PRO A 9 13.24 7.08 -2.38
C PRO A 9 14.08 7.79 -1.30
N GLY A 10 14.46 9.05 -1.51
CA GLY A 10 15.17 9.88 -0.51
C GLY A 10 14.40 10.08 0.80
N TRP A 11 13.07 9.89 0.81
CA TRP A 11 12.20 10.06 1.97
C TRP A 11 12.31 8.93 3.03
N THR A 12 12.84 7.76 2.68
CA THR A 12 12.90 6.59 3.59
C THR A 12 13.67 6.88 4.87
N LYS A 13 14.86 7.53 4.77
CA LYS A 13 15.68 7.88 5.94
C LYS A 13 15.01 8.92 6.85
N PRO A 14 14.55 10.08 6.34
CA PRO A 14 13.78 11.03 7.14
C PRO A 14 12.57 10.42 7.83
N LEU A 15 11.80 9.59 7.12
CA LEU A 15 10.63 8.90 7.67
C LEU A 15 11.02 7.96 8.82
N GLY A 16 12.10 7.19 8.66
CA GLY A 16 12.63 6.34 9.72
C GLY A 16 13.15 7.13 10.94
N HIS A 17 13.69 8.33 10.75
CA HIS A 17 14.05 9.21 11.87
C HIS A 17 12.83 9.72 12.63
N LEU A 18 11.74 10.06 11.92
CA LEU A 18 10.48 10.44 12.54
C LEU A 18 9.89 9.28 13.36
N ALA A 19 9.91 8.07 12.79
CA ALA A 19 9.37 6.87 13.44
C ALA A 19 10.07 6.50 14.76
N LYS A 20 11.33 6.92 14.96
CA LYS A 20 12.05 6.71 16.21
C LYS A 20 11.56 7.60 17.38
N ARG A 21 10.90 8.71 17.08
CA ARG A 21 10.50 9.72 18.06
C ARG A 21 8.99 9.93 18.14
N HIS A 22 8.29 9.51 17.10
CA HIS A 22 6.85 9.74 16.92
C HIS A 22 6.18 8.46 16.45
N GLU A 23 4.91 8.34 16.76
CA GLU A 23 4.04 7.36 16.16
C GLU A 23 3.69 7.83 14.74
N VAL A 24 4.21 7.13 13.72
CA VAL A 24 4.07 7.52 12.31
C VAL A 24 3.22 6.51 11.58
N VAL A 25 2.25 7.01 10.83
CA VAL A 25 1.48 6.24 9.84
C VAL A 25 1.72 6.85 8.48
N ALA A 26 2.10 6.03 7.52
CA ALA A 26 2.12 6.38 6.10
C ALA A 26 0.79 5.99 5.48
N VAL A 27 0.12 6.93 4.82
CA VAL A 27 -1.09 6.67 4.04
C VAL A 27 -0.73 6.88 2.58
N ARG A 28 -0.71 5.79 1.83
CA ARG A 28 -0.43 5.82 0.39
C ARG A 28 -1.73 5.83 -0.38
N LEU A 29 -1.92 6.87 -1.18
CA LEU A 29 -3.02 6.96 -2.15
C LEU A 29 -2.52 6.49 -3.51
N TYR A 30 -3.30 5.69 -4.21
CA TYR A 30 -2.98 5.24 -5.56
C TYR A 30 -4.24 5.07 -6.41
N ASP A 31 -4.11 5.27 -7.71
CA ASP A 31 -5.14 4.92 -8.68
C ASP A 31 -4.92 3.47 -9.16
N PRO A 32 -5.95 2.62 -9.23
CA PRO A 32 -5.83 1.27 -9.78
C PRO A 32 -5.24 1.23 -11.21
N LEU A 33 -5.44 2.29 -12.01
CA LEU A 33 -4.86 2.42 -13.34
C LEU A 33 -3.32 2.51 -13.33
N GLU A 34 -2.73 2.95 -12.22
CA GLU A 34 -1.27 2.94 -12.05
C GLU A 34 -0.69 1.53 -11.92
N ARG A 35 -1.52 0.55 -11.56
CA ARG A 35 -1.12 -0.87 -11.38
C ARG A 35 -1.39 -1.72 -12.61
N ALA A 36 -2.52 -1.47 -13.28
CA ALA A 36 -2.92 -2.24 -14.45
C ALA A 36 -3.76 -1.38 -15.39
N LEU A 37 -3.39 -1.37 -16.65
CA LEU A 37 -4.16 -0.70 -17.69
C LEU A 37 -5.22 -1.64 -18.26
N PRO A 38 -6.49 -1.22 -18.33
CA PRO A 38 -7.52 -1.95 -19.03
C PRO A 38 -7.30 -1.89 -20.55
N ASP A 39 -8.00 -2.76 -21.27
CA ASP A 39 -8.00 -2.74 -22.74
C ASP A 39 -8.98 -1.67 -23.24
N LEU A 40 -8.46 -0.49 -23.52
CA LEU A 40 -9.21 0.70 -23.98
C LEU A 40 -8.81 1.13 -25.40
N CYS A 41 -8.11 0.27 -26.13
CA CYS A 41 -7.50 0.59 -27.44
C CYS A 41 -6.41 1.67 -27.31
N MET A 42 -6.49 2.72 -28.13
CA MET A 42 -5.55 3.85 -28.08
C MET A 42 -5.96 4.83 -27.00
N VAL A 43 -5.06 5.11 -26.08
CA VAL A 43 -5.24 6.13 -25.03
C VAL A 43 -4.10 7.14 -25.07
N VAL A 44 -4.38 8.36 -24.65
CA VAL A 44 -3.37 9.37 -24.41
C VAL A 44 -3.06 9.35 -22.91
N ILE A 45 -1.81 9.11 -22.57
CA ILE A 45 -1.31 9.25 -21.21
C ILE A 45 -0.57 10.58 -21.13
N GLU A 46 -0.94 11.40 -20.17
CA GLU A 46 -0.30 12.69 -19.91
C GLU A 46 0.47 12.62 -18.59
N ASP A 47 1.71 13.07 -18.62
CA ASP A 47 2.48 13.26 -17.40
C ASP A 47 1.99 14.52 -16.67
N SER A 48 1.54 14.37 -15.44
CA SER A 48 0.94 15.46 -14.66
C SER A 48 1.94 16.55 -14.24
N GLU A 49 3.24 16.27 -14.27
CA GLU A 49 4.27 17.25 -13.90
C GLU A 49 4.80 17.99 -15.12
N THR A 50 5.00 17.31 -16.24
CA THR A 50 5.61 17.88 -17.44
C THR A 50 4.59 18.28 -18.51
N GLY A 51 3.37 17.72 -18.46
CA GLY A 51 2.35 17.86 -19.49
C GLY A 51 2.68 17.11 -20.79
N GLU A 52 3.73 16.29 -20.80
CA GLU A 52 4.05 15.45 -21.95
C GLU A 52 2.97 14.41 -22.20
N GLN A 53 2.54 14.31 -23.45
CA GLN A 53 1.52 13.37 -23.86
C GLN A 53 2.14 12.24 -24.68
N MET A 54 1.77 11.02 -24.35
CA MET A 54 2.19 9.82 -25.07
C MET A 54 0.97 9.02 -25.51
N PHE A 55 0.91 8.69 -26.80
CA PHE A 55 -0.09 7.77 -27.34
C PHE A 55 0.33 6.32 -27.03
N VAL A 56 -0.56 5.59 -26.40
CA VAL A 56 -0.31 4.20 -26.00
C VAL A 56 -1.43 3.32 -26.53
N ASP A 57 -1.05 2.24 -27.22
CA ASP A 57 -1.98 1.19 -27.59
C ASP A 57 -2.13 0.19 -26.43
N THR A 58 -3.22 0.32 -25.70
CA THR A 58 -3.53 -0.58 -24.59
C THR A 58 -4.13 -1.91 -25.05
N HIS A 59 -4.43 -2.08 -26.36
CA HIS A 59 -4.81 -3.40 -26.90
C HIS A 59 -3.61 -4.36 -26.96
N ASP A 60 -2.38 -3.86 -27.06
CA ASP A 60 -1.18 -4.68 -26.98
C ASP A 60 -1.03 -5.34 -25.60
N ARG A 61 -1.26 -6.66 -25.56
CA ARG A 61 -1.08 -7.49 -24.37
C ARG A 61 0.35 -7.44 -23.82
N GLY A 62 1.34 -7.36 -24.70
CA GLY A 62 2.76 -7.26 -24.34
C GLY A 62 3.03 -5.95 -23.58
N PHE A 63 2.49 -4.85 -24.07
CA PHE A 63 2.59 -3.56 -23.40
C PHE A 63 1.94 -3.60 -22.02
N ARG A 64 0.68 -4.03 -21.90
CA ARG A 64 -0.01 -4.14 -20.60
C ARG A 64 0.75 -5.00 -19.60
N LYS A 65 1.31 -6.14 -20.05
CA LYS A 65 2.11 -7.02 -19.19
C LYS A 65 3.40 -6.35 -18.70
N ARG A 66 4.09 -5.62 -19.57
CA ARG A 66 5.30 -4.85 -19.17
C ARG A 66 4.96 -3.74 -18.19
N PHE A 67 3.87 -3.02 -18.45
CA PHE A 67 3.37 -1.96 -17.56
C PHE A 67 3.06 -2.53 -16.16
N ALA A 68 2.24 -3.58 -16.08
CA ALA A 68 1.89 -4.22 -14.82
C ALA A 68 3.14 -4.77 -14.07
N ALA A 69 4.11 -5.33 -14.78
CA ALA A 69 5.36 -5.79 -14.18
C ALA A 69 6.22 -4.64 -13.65
N ALA A 70 6.25 -3.49 -14.33
CA ALA A 70 6.93 -2.30 -13.85
C ALA A 70 6.24 -1.71 -12.62
N ALA A 71 4.91 -1.65 -12.64
CA ALA A 71 4.10 -1.23 -11.50
C ALA A 71 4.34 -2.14 -10.28
N ALA A 72 4.30 -3.47 -10.45
CA ALA A 72 4.54 -4.42 -9.36
C ALA A 72 5.94 -4.25 -8.73
N ARG A 73 6.97 -3.97 -9.53
CA ARG A 73 8.32 -3.67 -9.00
C ARG A 73 8.34 -2.39 -8.19
N ARG A 74 7.67 -1.33 -8.64
CA ARG A 74 7.54 -0.06 -7.90
C ARG A 74 6.81 -0.27 -6.58
N GLU A 75 5.72 -1.03 -6.58
CA GLU A 75 4.97 -1.40 -5.38
C GLU A 75 5.85 -2.10 -4.34
N ALA A 76 6.65 -3.08 -4.78
CA ALA A 76 7.57 -3.80 -3.91
C ALA A 76 8.60 -2.84 -3.27
N LEU A 77 9.20 -1.94 -4.05
CA LEU A 77 10.16 -0.96 -3.55
C LEU A 77 9.55 -0.03 -2.49
N VAL A 78 8.32 0.44 -2.70
CA VAL A 78 7.63 1.31 -1.73
C VAL A 78 7.34 0.55 -0.43
N ARG A 79 6.86 -0.70 -0.51
CA ARG A 79 6.62 -1.53 0.67
C ARG A 79 7.91 -1.83 1.43
N ASP A 80 8.99 -2.15 0.74
CA ASP A 80 10.30 -2.37 1.35
C ASP A 80 10.83 -1.10 2.02
N ALA A 81 10.57 0.07 1.43
CA ALA A 81 10.94 1.35 2.01
C ALA A 81 10.16 1.64 3.32
N PHE A 82 8.85 1.35 3.38
CA PHE A 82 8.07 1.46 4.62
C PHE A 82 8.56 0.48 5.69
N ALA A 83 8.82 -0.78 5.32
CA ALA A 83 9.36 -1.78 6.24
C ALA A 83 10.73 -1.34 6.79
N THR A 84 11.61 -0.81 5.93
CA THR A 84 12.92 -0.29 6.33
C THR A 84 12.80 0.93 7.25
N ALA A 85 11.85 1.82 6.99
CA ALA A 85 11.58 2.97 7.85
C ALA A 85 10.92 2.60 9.18
N GLY A 86 10.39 1.37 9.31
CA GLY A 86 9.70 0.89 10.50
C GLY A 86 8.36 1.60 10.76
N VAL A 87 7.64 1.97 9.70
CA VAL A 87 6.35 2.66 9.79
C VAL A 87 5.21 1.77 9.37
N ASP A 88 4.06 1.95 10.02
CA ASP A 88 2.81 1.35 9.57
C ASP A 88 2.32 2.06 8.31
N ALA A 89 1.98 1.28 7.29
CA ALA A 89 1.47 1.79 6.04
C ALA A 89 0.02 1.35 5.81
N LEU A 90 -0.82 2.29 5.38
CA LEU A 90 -2.16 2.08 4.86
C LEU A 90 -2.16 2.43 3.38
N GLU A 91 -2.50 1.46 2.53
CA GLU A 91 -2.70 1.70 1.09
C GLU A 91 -4.19 1.91 0.83
N LEU A 92 -4.53 2.98 0.12
CA LEU A 92 -5.90 3.37 -0.23
C LEU A 92 -6.00 3.54 -1.74
N ALA A 93 -6.89 2.80 -2.37
CA ALA A 93 -7.23 3.00 -3.77
C ALA A 93 -8.25 4.14 -3.93
N THR A 94 -8.19 4.88 -5.02
CA THR A 94 -9.10 6.00 -5.27
C THR A 94 -10.55 5.55 -5.52
N ASP A 95 -10.75 4.28 -5.85
CA ASP A 95 -12.05 3.67 -6.15
C ASP A 95 -12.64 2.86 -4.98
N GLU A 96 -11.98 2.83 -3.80
CA GLU A 96 -12.49 2.08 -2.64
C GLU A 96 -13.22 2.95 -1.62
N ASP A 97 -13.94 2.29 -0.70
CA ASP A 97 -14.52 2.93 0.49
C ASP A 97 -13.40 3.36 1.47
N LEU A 98 -12.95 4.60 1.33
CA LEU A 98 -11.86 5.18 2.13
C LEU A 98 -12.17 5.17 3.62
N ALA A 99 -13.41 5.48 4.00
CA ALA A 99 -13.80 5.52 5.41
C ALA A 99 -13.73 4.12 6.04
N GLY A 100 -14.28 3.13 5.36
CA GLY A 100 -14.21 1.73 5.79
C GLY A 100 -12.77 1.20 5.84
N ALA A 101 -11.92 1.55 4.90
CA ALA A 101 -10.51 1.16 4.89
C ALA A 101 -9.75 1.75 6.08
N ILE A 102 -9.95 3.02 6.38
CA ILE A 102 -9.34 3.71 7.53
C ILE A 102 -9.80 3.09 8.86
N LEU A 103 -11.10 2.80 9.00
CA LEU A 103 -11.63 2.17 10.20
C LEU A 103 -11.06 0.76 10.40
N ARG A 104 -11.00 -0.05 9.36
CA ARG A 104 -10.37 -1.38 9.41
C ARG A 104 -8.90 -1.32 9.83
N PHE A 105 -8.17 -0.38 9.28
CA PHE A 105 -6.75 -0.16 9.62
C PHE A 105 -6.59 0.24 11.09
N ALA A 106 -7.40 1.18 11.58
CA ALA A 106 -7.38 1.62 12.97
C ALA A 106 -7.66 0.46 13.94
N ASP A 107 -8.65 -0.39 13.63
CA ASP A 107 -8.99 -1.56 14.43
C ASP A 107 -7.86 -2.59 14.46
N LEU A 108 -7.26 -2.91 13.32
CA LEU A 108 -6.12 -3.83 13.25
C LEU A 108 -4.93 -3.32 14.06
N ARG A 109 -4.65 -2.03 13.98
CA ARG A 109 -3.58 -1.39 14.72
C ARG A 109 -3.83 -1.44 16.23
N LYS A 110 -5.05 -1.13 16.68
CA LYS A 110 -5.47 -1.23 18.07
C LYS A 110 -5.29 -2.66 18.61
N ARG A 111 -5.74 -3.66 17.86
CA ARG A 111 -5.58 -5.07 18.23
C ARG A 111 -4.10 -5.46 18.35
N ARG A 112 -3.25 -5.04 17.42
CA ARG A 112 -1.81 -5.31 17.47
C ARG A 112 -1.16 -4.69 18.72
N THR A 113 -1.51 -3.46 19.06
CA THR A 113 -1.00 -2.79 20.27
C THR A 113 -1.46 -3.53 21.55
N GLN A 114 -2.70 -3.99 21.60
CA GLN A 114 -3.21 -4.77 22.72
C GLN A 114 -2.49 -6.11 22.89
N LEU A 115 -2.20 -6.82 21.80
CA LEU A 115 -1.45 -8.07 21.82
C LEU A 115 0.00 -7.85 22.24
N ALA A 116 0.65 -6.79 21.75
CA ALA A 116 2.03 -6.43 22.12
C ALA A 116 2.14 -6.01 23.59
N ALA A 117 1.08 -5.44 24.17
CA ALA A 117 1.03 -5.08 25.60
C ALA A 117 0.70 -6.27 26.53
N GLY A 118 0.69 -7.50 26.05
CA GLY A 118 0.40 -8.70 26.84
C GLY A 118 -1.09 -8.94 27.09
N GLY A 119 -1.96 -8.26 26.34
CA GLY A 119 -3.39 -8.56 26.32
C GLY A 119 -3.64 -9.94 25.71
N GLY A 120 -4.20 -10.88 26.50
CA GLY A 120 -4.55 -12.23 26.02
C GLY A 120 -5.47 -12.18 24.80
N LEU A 121 -5.46 -13.24 24.01
CA LEU A 121 -6.39 -13.42 22.89
C LEU A 121 -7.84 -13.20 23.36
N PRO A 122 -8.66 -12.50 22.59
CA PRO A 122 -10.08 -12.38 22.90
C PRO A 122 -10.70 -13.77 23.12
N LYS A 123 -11.51 -13.93 24.15
CA LYS A 123 -12.13 -15.22 24.58
C LYS A 123 -12.76 -16.03 23.46
N HIS A 124 -13.28 -15.38 22.40
CA HIS A 124 -13.85 -16.07 21.24
C HIS A 124 -12.82 -16.73 20.30
N LEU A 125 -11.53 -16.42 20.44
CA LEU A 125 -10.43 -17.06 19.71
C LEU A 125 -9.70 -18.11 20.54
N GLU A 126 -9.96 -18.20 21.84
CA GLU A 126 -9.40 -19.25 22.71
C GLU A 126 -10.07 -20.62 22.53
N ALA A 127 -11.28 -20.64 21.95
CA ALA A 127 -12.06 -21.86 21.75
C ALA A 127 -11.56 -22.78 20.61
N GLY A 128 -10.48 -22.40 19.90
CA GLY A 128 -9.94 -23.17 18.77
C GLY A 128 -8.70 -24.04 19.09
N ARG A 129 -8.37 -24.26 20.35
CA ARG A 129 -7.26 -25.16 20.70
C ARG A 129 -7.69 -26.61 20.49
N VAL A 130 -7.39 -27.14 19.31
CA VAL A 130 -7.52 -28.59 19.04
C VAL A 130 -6.61 -29.32 20.01
N VAL A 131 -7.22 -30.08 20.93
CA VAL A 131 -6.51 -31.02 21.79
C VAL A 131 -6.03 -32.17 20.89
N PRO A 132 -4.73 -32.50 20.83
CA PRO A 132 -4.29 -33.66 20.10
C PRO A 132 -4.86 -34.90 20.82
N VAL A 133 -5.62 -35.70 20.08
CA VAL A 133 -6.07 -37.02 20.53
C VAL A 133 -4.81 -37.92 20.61
N ALA A 134 -4.60 -38.47 21.75
CA ALA A 134 -3.56 -39.47 22.03
C ALA A 134 -3.77 -40.77 21.23
#